data_b8e2feb124ae5630763fd021d0becaaa
#
_entry.id   b8e2feb124ae5630763fd021d0becaaa
#
_cell.length_a   1.000
_cell.length_b   1.000
_cell.length_c   1.000
_cell.angle_alpha   90.00
_cell.angle_beta   90.00
_cell.angle_gamma   90.00
#
_symmetry.space_group_name_H-M   'P 1'
#
loop_
_entity.id
_entity.type
_entity.pdbx_description
1 polymer ?
#
loop_
_entity_poly.entity_id
_entity_poly.type
_entity_poly.pdbx_seq_one_letter_code
_entity_poly.pdbx_strand_id
1 'polypeptide(L)'
;VVALTMRDLADDETAELAELDLMDFLGDTVFANAPVVPVSSRTGAGIEDVRLALDTAIDSFLADAASRPVRPCLAPRLPIDRCFTIKGSGTVVTGTLHDAPVAVGDELVSSPAGVRCRVRAIQVHGDTPRALPGQRVALNIVGDGAGDLPRGEVLCGSGAEGSTLRLIARFTYLGREGAKPVPFESGTRVHVMVGTAEVLGRIMLMEGAGPIAPGETRTVQIRL
;
A
#
# COMPACT_ATOMS: atom_id res chain seq x y z
N VAL A 1 -8.47 -8.93 10.44
CA VAL A 1 -9.89 -9.34 10.54
C VAL A 1 -10.38 -9.73 9.15
N VAL A 2 -11.03 -10.86 9.03
CA VAL A 2 -11.65 -11.34 7.79
C VAL A 2 -13.16 -11.40 8.01
N ALA A 3 -13.94 -10.73 7.18
CA ALA A 3 -15.40 -10.79 7.20
C ALA A 3 -15.88 -11.77 6.12
N LEU A 4 -16.45 -12.91 6.53
CA LEU A 4 -17.06 -13.88 5.63
C LEU A 4 -18.48 -13.41 5.33
N THR A 5 -18.64 -12.75 4.17
CA THR A 5 -19.89 -12.06 3.82
C THR A 5 -20.95 -13.00 3.25
N MET A 6 -22.18 -12.48 3.08
CA MET A 6 -23.33 -13.22 2.51
C MET A 6 -23.75 -14.46 3.33
N ARG A 7 -23.54 -14.44 4.65
CA ARG A 7 -23.91 -15.55 5.54
C ARG A 7 -25.40 -15.94 5.43
N ASP A 8 -26.26 -15.00 5.09
CA ASP A 8 -27.69 -15.21 4.90
C ASP A 8 -28.09 -15.96 3.64
N LEU A 9 -27.14 -16.20 2.71
CA LEU A 9 -27.37 -16.93 1.46
C LEU A 9 -26.94 -18.41 1.54
N ALA A 10 -26.24 -18.81 2.60
CA ALA A 10 -25.75 -20.16 2.82
C ALA A 10 -26.46 -20.80 4.00
N ASP A 11 -26.71 -22.11 3.92
CA ASP A 11 -27.08 -22.89 5.09
C ASP A 11 -25.89 -23.07 6.05
N ASP A 12 -26.13 -23.63 7.23
CA ASP A 12 -25.11 -23.73 8.27
C ASP A 12 -23.96 -24.65 7.84
N GLU A 13 -24.24 -25.76 7.15
CA GLU A 13 -23.23 -26.69 6.69
C GLU A 13 -22.31 -26.07 5.63
N THR A 14 -22.86 -25.37 4.66
CA THR A 14 -22.10 -24.64 3.65
C THR A 14 -21.24 -23.53 4.25
N ALA A 15 -21.77 -22.81 5.25
CA ALA A 15 -21.02 -21.76 5.91
C ALA A 15 -19.86 -22.29 6.74
N GLU A 16 -20.05 -23.38 7.48
CA GLU A 16 -18.98 -24.04 8.25
C GLU A 16 -17.86 -24.56 7.31
N LEU A 17 -18.22 -25.18 6.18
CA LEU A 17 -17.24 -25.62 5.18
C LEU A 17 -16.44 -24.44 4.60
N ALA A 18 -17.12 -23.34 4.26
CA ALA A 18 -16.45 -22.16 3.73
C ALA A 18 -15.51 -21.51 4.77
N GLU A 19 -15.85 -21.56 6.04
CA GLU A 19 -15.00 -21.08 7.14
C GLU A 19 -13.76 -21.96 7.31
N LEU A 20 -13.91 -23.29 7.25
CA LEU A 20 -12.80 -24.24 7.32
C LEU A 20 -11.85 -24.09 6.12
N ASP A 21 -12.38 -24.01 4.91
CA ASP A 21 -11.59 -23.78 3.69
C ASP A 21 -10.81 -22.47 3.75
N LEU A 22 -11.45 -21.41 4.29
CA LEU A 22 -10.80 -20.12 4.48
C LEU A 22 -9.68 -20.18 5.52
N MET A 23 -9.90 -20.86 6.65
CA MET A 23 -8.88 -21.06 7.69
C MET A 23 -7.68 -21.84 7.16
N ASP A 24 -7.92 -22.88 6.38
CA ASP A 24 -6.85 -23.67 5.73
C ASP A 24 -6.05 -22.78 4.76
N PHE A 25 -6.75 -22.02 3.90
CA PHE A 25 -6.11 -21.07 2.99
C PHE A 25 -5.28 -20.01 3.71
N LEU A 26 -5.74 -19.49 4.84
CA LEU A 26 -5.04 -18.46 5.61
C LEU A 26 -3.85 -19.03 6.40
N GLY A 27 -3.85 -20.32 6.70
CA GLY A 27 -2.89 -20.99 7.59
C GLY A 27 -1.42 -20.79 7.20
N ASP A 28 -1.12 -20.78 5.92
CA ASP A 28 0.21 -20.56 5.37
C ASP A 28 0.53 -19.08 5.06
N THR A 29 -0.33 -18.15 5.48
CA THR A 29 -0.18 -16.73 5.21
C THR A 29 0.14 -15.94 6.49
N VAL A 30 0.49 -14.66 6.34
CA VAL A 30 0.63 -13.72 7.46
C VAL A 30 -0.68 -13.47 8.22
N PHE A 31 -1.79 -13.98 7.69
CA PHE A 31 -3.14 -13.84 8.24
C PHE A 31 -3.63 -15.10 8.98
N ALA A 32 -2.78 -16.09 9.19
CA ALA A 32 -3.12 -17.36 9.86
C ALA A 32 -3.90 -17.20 11.19
N ASN A 33 -3.63 -16.13 11.93
CA ASN A 33 -4.29 -15.83 13.21
C ASN A 33 -5.34 -14.70 13.09
N ALA A 34 -5.74 -14.34 11.88
CA ALA A 34 -6.75 -13.30 11.71
C ALA A 34 -8.13 -13.83 12.13
N PRO A 35 -8.89 -13.13 12.99
CA PRO A 35 -10.25 -13.54 13.32
C PRO A 35 -11.12 -13.53 12.07
N VAL A 36 -11.82 -14.63 11.84
CA VAL A 36 -12.83 -14.80 10.78
C VAL A 36 -14.20 -14.59 11.41
N VAL A 37 -15.01 -13.69 10.85
CA VAL A 37 -16.32 -13.33 11.36
C VAL A 37 -17.36 -13.50 10.25
N PRO A 38 -18.30 -14.46 10.37
CA PRO A 38 -19.43 -14.59 9.45
C PRO A 38 -20.39 -13.39 9.59
N VAL A 39 -20.77 -12.79 8.47
CA VAL A 39 -21.56 -11.54 8.48
C VAL A 39 -22.53 -11.47 7.32
N SER A 40 -23.68 -10.85 7.57
CA SER A 40 -24.65 -10.46 6.54
C SER A 40 -25.00 -8.97 6.67
N SER A 41 -24.62 -8.20 5.68
CA SER A 41 -25.02 -6.78 5.62
C SER A 41 -26.53 -6.60 5.38
N ARG A 42 -27.20 -7.61 4.85
CA ARG A 42 -28.66 -7.59 4.57
C ARG A 42 -29.48 -7.77 5.83
N THR A 43 -29.08 -8.71 6.70
CA THR A 43 -29.82 -9.01 7.94
C THR A 43 -29.28 -8.28 9.17
N GLY A 44 -28.04 -7.77 9.08
CA GLY A 44 -27.31 -7.19 10.20
C GLY A 44 -26.60 -8.22 11.09
N ALA A 45 -26.74 -9.51 10.82
CA ALA A 45 -26.09 -10.57 11.59
C ALA A 45 -24.56 -10.44 11.51
N GLY A 46 -23.86 -10.57 12.65
CA GLY A 46 -22.39 -10.52 12.74
C GLY A 46 -21.76 -9.12 12.59
N ILE A 47 -22.53 -8.05 12.34
CA ILE A 47 -21.96 -6.70 12.16
C ILE A 47 -21.28 -6.20 13.44
N GLU A 48 -21.89 -6.40 14.60
CA GLU A 48 -21.27 -6.00 15.87
C GLU A 48 -20.04 -6.83 16.22
N ASP A 49 -20.00 -8.11 15.82
CA ASP A 49 -18.85 -8.96 16.01
C ASP A 49 -17.65 -8.49 15.14
N VAL A 50 -17.93 -8.06 13.89
CA VAL A 50 -16.92 -7.42 13.02
C VAL A 50 -16.39 -6.14 13.66
N ARG A 51 -17.26 -5.28 14.22
CA ARG A 51 -16.85 -4.05 14.91
C ARG A 51 -15.94 -4.35 16.08
N LEU A 52 -16.33 -5.28 16.95
CA LEU A 52 -15.54 -5.68 18.10
C LEU A 52 -14.17 -6.25 17.68
N ALA A 53 -14.15 -7.09 16.64
CA ALA A 53 -12.90 -7.64 16.10
C ALA A 53 -12.00 -6.55 15.52
N LEU A 54 -12.57 -5.54 14.84
CA LEU A 54 -11.82 -4.39 14.33
C LEU A 54 -11.27 -3.52 15.45
N ASP A 55 -12.08 -3.19 16.47
CA ASP A 55 -11.66 -2.39 17.62
C ASP A 55 -10.49 -3.09 18.35
N THR A 56 -10.61 -4.40 18.58
CA THR A 56 -9.54 -5.21 19.19
C THR A 56 -8.25 -5.18 18.35
N ALA A 57 -8.37 -5.29 17.01
CA ALA A 57 -7.22 -5.27 16.11
C ALA A 57 -6.56 -3.87 16.09
N ILE A 58 -7.37 -2.81 16.13
CA ILE A 58 -6.88 -1.42 16.19
C ILE A 58 -6.14 -1.17 17.50
N ASP A 59 -6.70 -1.56 18.63
CA ASP A 59 -6.05 -1.40 19.94
C ASP A 59 -4.71 -2.14 20.01
N SER A 60 -4.67 -3.37 19.51
CA SER A 60 -3.44 -4.15 19.41
C SER A 60 -2.39 -3.47 18.51
N PHE A 61 -2.81 -2.96 17.36
CA PHE A 61 -1.93 -2.25 16.44
C PHE A 61 -1.38 -0.96 17.05
N LEU A 62 -2.22 -0.19 17.75
CA LEU A 62 -1.80 1.07 18.41
C LEU A 62 -0.82 0.79 19.54
N ALA A 63 -1.03 -0.26 20.34
CA ALA A 63 -0.12 -0.68 21.39
C ALA A 63 1.25 -1.10 20.82
N ASP A 64 1.27 -1.88 19.73
CA ASP A 64 2.49 -2.26 19.04
C ASP A 64 3.18 -1.06 18.38
N ALA A 65 2.42 -0.17 17.75
CA ALA A 65 2.95 1.05 17.14
C ALA A 65 3.60 2.00 18.16
N ALA A 66 3.05 2.09 19.37
CA ALA A 66 3.61 2.89 20.46
C ALA A 66 4.96 2.35 20.96
N SER A 67 5.21 1.05 20.80
CA SER A 67 6.47 0.40 21.18
C SER A 67 7.58 0.53 20.13
N ARG A 68 7.24 0.94 18.89
CA ARG A 68 8.22 1.07 17.80
C ARG A 68 9.08 2.31 17.97
N PRO A 69 10.38 2.23 17.66
CA PRO A 69 11.24 3.42 17.71
C PRO A 69 10.72 4.47 16.73
N VAL A 70 10.57 5.69 17.22
CA VAL A 70 10.23 6.85 16.38
C VAL A 70 11.35 7.03 15.35
N ARG A 71 11.04 6.88 14.08
CA ARG A 71 11.99 7.20 13.02
C ARG A 71 12.26 8.71 13.03
N PRO A 72 13.52 9.15 12.76
CA PRO A 72 13.78 10.57 12.61
C PRO A 72 12.82 11.15 11.57
N CYS A 73 12.34 12.36 11.86
CA CYS A 73 11.37 13.05 11.00
C CYS A 73 12.00 13.25 9.61
N LEU A 74 11.58 12.41 8.69
CA LEU A 74 11.92 12.55 7.28
C LEU A 74 10.98 13.59 6.66
N ALA A 75 11.33 14.10 5.49
CA ALA A 75 10.42 14.95 4.73
C ALA A 75 9.11 14.20 4.37
N PRO A 76 7.97 14.89 4.23
CA PRO A 76 6.72 14.27 3.84
C PRO A 76 6.84 13.58 2.48
N ARG A 77 6.16 12.45 2.32
CA ARG A 77 6.02 11.74 1.06
C ARG A 77 4.57 11.36 0.83
N LEU A 78 4.05 11.71 -0.34
CA LEU A 78 2.70 11.36 -0.79
C LEU A 78 2.77 10.68 -2.15
N PRO A 79 2.79 9.34 -2.22
CA PRO A 79 2.62 8.64 -3.49
C PRO A 79 1.25 8.98 -4.09
N ILE A 80 1.23 9.52 -5.30
CA ILE A 80 0.01 9.95 -6.00
C ILE A 80 -0.69 8.74 -6.58
N ASP A 81 -1.93 8.50 -6.17
CA ASP A 81 -2.80 7.49 -6.78
C ASP A 81 -3.80 8.06 -7.78
N ARG A 82 -4.20 9.31 -7.60
CA ARG A 82 -5.05 10.05 -8.55
C ARG A 82 -4.62 11.50 -8.62
N CYS A 83 -4.65 12.04 -9.84
CA CYS A 83 -4.52 13.46 -10.11
C CYS A 83 -5.68 13.87 -11.02
N PHE A 84 -6.40 14.93 -10.68
CA PHE A 84 -7.51 15.43 -11.45
C PHE A 84 -7.72 16.93 -11.23
N THR A 85 -8.29 17.58 -12.21
CA THR A 85 -8.59 19.02 -12.13
C THR A 85 -10.07 19.24 -11.85
N ILE A 86 -10.36 20.04 -10.82
CA ILE A 86 -11.72 20.46 -10.48
C ILE A 86 -11.91 21.89 -11.02
N LYS A 87 -12.96 22.08 -11.81
CA LYS A 87 -13.29 23.42 -12.37
C LYS A 87 -13.47 24.43 -11.23
N GLY A 88 -12.69 25.50 -11.26
CA GLY A 88 -12.69 26.54 -10.23
C GLY A 88 -11.81 26.29 -9.01
N SER A 89 -11.44 25.05 -8.70
CA SER A 89 -10.59 24.72 -7.55
C SER A 89 -9.14 24.37 -7.92
N GLY A 90 -8.87 24.05 -9.19
CA GLY A 90 -7.54 23.69 -9.66
C GLY A 90 -7.22 22.21 -9.57
N THR A 91 -5.96 21.86 -9.47
CA THR A 91 -5.48 20.47 -9.46
C THR A 91 -5.58 19.87 -8.05
N VAL A 92 -6.13 18.66 -7.99
CA VAL A 92 -6.21 17.86 -6.76
C VAL A 92 -5.48 16.55 -6.97
N VAL A 93 -4.60 16.22 -6.04
CA VAL A 93 -3.94 14.91 -5.98
C VAL A 93 -4.38 14.18 -4.72
N THR A 94 -4.52 12.85 -4.82
CA THR A 94 -4.85 12.01 -3.67
C THR A 94 -3.79 10.94 -3.44
N GLY A 95 -3.64 10.56 -2.16
CA GLY A 95 -2.68 9.54 -1.75
C GLY A 95 -2.73 9.29 -0.25
N THR A 96 -1.88 8.39 0.24
CA THR A 96 -1.62 8.22 1.67
C THR A 96 -0.35 8.96 2.04
N LEU A 97 -0.43 9.84 3.02
CA LEU A 97 0.71 10.62 3.50
C LEU A 97 1.63 9.77 4.37
N HIS A 98 2.92 9.84 4.12
CA HIS A 98 3.96 9.12 4.88
C HIS A 98 4.98 10.08 5.49
N ASP A 99 5.69 9.60 6.51
CA ASP A 99 6.89 10.11 7.16
C ASP A 99 6.69 11.41 7.96
N ALA A 100 6.24 12.49 7.35
CA ALA A 100 6.05 13.78 8.02
C ALA A 100 4.71 14.43 7.66
N PRO A 101 4.19 15.34 8.50
CA PRO A 101 2.97 16.06 8.19
C PRO A 101 3.13 17.05 7.04
N VAL A 102 1.99 17.42 6.43
CA VAL A 102 1.89 18.46 5.40
C VAL A 102 0.87 19.49 5.86
N ALA A 103 1.17 20.76 5.69
CA ALA A 103 0.30 21.89 6.00
C ALA A 103 -0.08 22.68 4.75
N VAL A 104 -1.16 23.44 4.84
CA VAL A 104 -1.51 24.44 3.83
C VAL A 104 -0.41 25.49 3.74
N GLY A 105 0.03 25.78 2.52
CA GLY A 105 1.15 26.70 2.25
C GLY A 105 2.48 26.01 2.00
N ASP A 106 2.63 24.73 2.36
CA ASP A 106 3.87 23.98 2.15
C ASP A 106 4.20 23.87 0.66
N GLU A 107 5.50 23.88 0.38
CA GLU A 107 6.05 23.63 -0.95
C GLU A 107 6.52 22.18 -1.04
N LEU A 108 6.06 21.49 -2.07
CA LEU A 108 6.38 20.10 -2.37
C LEU A 108 6.97 20.00 -3.77
N VAL A 109 7.73 18.94 -3.99
CA VAL A 109 8.31 18.62 -5.30
C VAL A 109 7.89 17.22 -5.70
N SER A 110 7.46 17.02 -6.94
CA SER A 110 7.19 15.67 -7.44
C SER A 110 8.50 14.96 -7.81
N SER A 111 8.55 13.66 -7.57
CA SER A 111 9.67 12.80 -7.97
C SER A 111 9.11 11.61 -8.76
N PRO A 112 9.68 11.29 -9.94
CA PRO A 112 10.91 11.84 -10.56
C PRO A 112 10.72 13.11 -11.41
N ALA A 113 9.50 13.60 -11.66
CA ALA A 113 9.26 14.70 -12.62
C ALA A 113 9.87 16.05 -12.22
N GLY A 114 10.12 16.29 -10.92
CA GLY A 114 10.70 17.54 -10.42
C GLY A 114 9.75 18.75 -10.45
N VAL A 115 8.45 18.53 -10.59
CA VAL A 115 7.44 19.58 -10.61
C VAL A 115 7.28 20.17 -9.22
N ARG A 116 7.51 21.49 -9.10
CA ARG A 116 7.30 22.22 -7.83
C ARG A 116 5.85 22.65 -7.71
N CYS A 117 5.26 22.42 -6.56
CA CYS A 117 3.90 22.83 -6.28
C CYS A 117 3.75 23.32 -4.84
N ARG A 118 2.72 24.16 -4.62
CA ARG A 118 2.33 24.64 -3.29
C ARG A 118 0.96 24.09 -2.92
N VAL A 119 0.81 23.65 -1.69
CA VAL A 119 -0.45 23.16 -1.14
C VAL A 119 -1.38 24.34 -0.82
N ARG A 120 -2.57 24.38 -1.45
CA ARG A 120 -3.59 25.42 -1.25
C ARG A 120 -4.65 25.02 -0.25
N ALA A 121 -5.03 23.74 -0.25
CA ALA A 121 -6.02 23.19 0.67
C ALA A 121 -5.75 21.70 0.89
N ILE A 122 -6.21 21.20 2.02
CA ILE A 122 -6.07 19.80 2.42
C ILE A 122 -7.43 19.28 2.87
N GLN A 123 -7.78 18.07 2.43
CA GLN A 123 -8.96 17.34 2.91
C GLN A 123 -8.53 15.96 3.43
N VAL A 124 -9.03 15.61 4.63
CA VAL A 124 -8.85 14.30 5.29
C VAL A 124 -10.23 13.88 5.70
N HIS A 125 -11.21 13.75 5.73
CA HIS A 125 -12.61 13.56 6.11
C HIS A 125 -13.38 14.90 6.15
N GLY A 126 -12.80 15.94 5.59
CA GLY A 126 -13.24 17.31 5.57
C GLY A 126 -12.04 18.23 5.45
N ASP A 127 -12.27 19.52 5.38
CA ASP A 127 -11.20 20.51 5.25
C ASP A 127 -10.37 20.59 6.55
N THR A 128 -9.05 20.62 6.40
CA THR A 128 -8.11 20.71 7.51
C THR A 128 -6.89 21.56 7.11
N PRO A 129 -6.31 22.34 8.04
CA PRO A 129 -5.08 23.07 7.76
C PRO A 129 -3.83 22.19 7.68
N ARG A 130 -3.92 20.93 8.18
CA ARG A 130 -2.76 20.03 8.28
C ARG A 130 -3.20 18.58 8.17
N ALA A 131 -2.40 17.77 7.45
CA ALA A 131 -2.51 16.32 7.40
C ALA A 131 -1.35 15.65 8.15
N LEU A 132 -1.59 14.46 8.70
CA LEU A 132 -0.62 13.67 9.45
C LEU A 132 -0.24 12.40 8.68
N PRO A 133 0.97 11.84 8.90
CA PRO A 133 1.36 10.55 8.35
C PRO A 133 0.35 9.45 8.69
N GLY A 134 0.12 8.55 7.72
CA GLY A 134 -0.87 7.49 7.82
C GLY A 134 -2.27 7.87 7.32
N GLN A 135 -2.55 9.16 7.16
CA GLN A 135 -3.85 9.60 6.66
C GLN A 135 -3.96 9.50 5.14
N ARG A 136 -5.15 9.14 4.68
CA ARG A 136 -5.57 9.31 3.31
C ARG A 136 -5.94 10.77 3.08
N VAL A 137 -5.29 11.44 2.13
CA VAL A 137 -5.43 12.89 1.94
C VAL A 137 -5.76 13.23 0.49
N ALA A 138 -6.46 14.34 0.31
CA ALA A 138 -6.56 15.06 -0.94
C ALA A 138 -5.88 16.43 -0.77
N LEU A 139 -4.88 16.71 -1.59
CA LEU A 139 -4.18 17.98 -1.63
C LEU A 139 -4.61 18.76 -2.87
N ASN A 140 -5.17 19.95 -2.66
CA ASN A 140 -5.28 20.93 -3.74
C ASN A 140 -3.92 21.60 -3.90
N ILE A 141 -3.33 21.51 -5.08
CA ILE A 141 -1.99 22.00 -5.37
C ILE A 141 -1.99 22.99 -6.53
N VAL A 142 -1.02 23.88 -6.51
CA VAL A 142 -0.77 24.86 -7.57
C VAL A 142 0.71 24.87 -7.93
N GLY A 143 1.00 24.90 -9.21
CA GLY A 143 2.36 24.94 -9.76
C GLY A 143 2.32 24.67 -11.26
N ASP A 144 3.34 25.10 -11.97
CA ASP A 144 3.45 24.83 -13.41
C ASP A 144 3.69 23.33 -13.62
N GLY A 145 2.83 22.69 -14.42
CA GLY A 145 2.87 21.24 -14.67
C GLY A 145 2.18 20.38 -13.60
N ALA A 146 1.65 20.97 -12.51
CA ALA A 146 0.97 20.21 -11.46
C ALA A 146 -0.29 19.48 -11.94
N GLY A 147 -0.93 19.95 -13.02
CA GLY A 147 -2.13 19.35 -13.61
C GLY A 147 -1.89 18.02 -14.33
N ASP A 148 -0.66 17.74 -14.71
CA ASP A 148 -0.27 16.60 -15.54
C ASP A 148 0.51 15.53 -14.76
N LEU A 149 0.51 15.58 -13.43
CA LEU A 149 1.20 14.61 -12.59
C LEU A 149 0.56 13.21 -12.73
N PRO A 150 1.29 12.22 -13.23
CA PRO A 150 0.73 10.88 -13.39
C PRO A 150 0.62 10.14 -12.05
N ARG A 151 -0.19 9.10 -12.03
CA ARG A 151 -0.15 8.10 -10.97
C ARG A 151 1.27 7.52 -10.87
N GLY A 152 1.76 7.33 -9.67
CA GLY A 152 3.10 6.80 -9.42
C GLY A 152 4.15 7.86 -9.09
N GLU A 153 3.90 9.13 -9.42
CA GLU A 153 4.70 10.23 -8.88
C GLU A 153 4.56 10.31 -7.36
N VAL A 154 5.59 10.80 -6.70
CA VAL A 154 5.59 11.03 -5.26
C VAL A 154 5.79 12.51 -4.98
N LEU A 155 4.82 13.17 -4.36
CA LEU A 155 5.07 14.50 -3.81
C LEU A 155 5.88 14.36 -2.53
N CYS A 156 6.99 15.06 -2.44
CA CYS A 156 7.87 15.05 -1.29
C CYS A 156 8.31 16.47 -0.89
N GLY A 157 8.75 16.61 0.35
CA GLY A 157 9.38 17.85 0.81
C GLY A 157 10.69 18.11 0.05
N SER A 158 11.05 19.37 -0.13
CA SER A 158 12.27 19.76 -0.82
C SER A 158 13.51 19.10 -0.21
N GLY A 159 14.37 18.55 -1.05
CA GLY A 159 15.58 17.81 -0.65
C GLY A 159 15.36 16.32 -0.36
N ALA A 160 14.11 15.84 -0.43
CA ALA A 160 13.78 14.42 -0.28
C ALA A 160 13.45 13.74 -1.62
N GLU A 161 13.49 14.51 -2.71
CA GLU A 161 13.32 14.00 -4.06
C GLU A 161 14.52 13.14 -4.47
N GLY A 162 14.23 11.97 -4.97
CA GLY A 162 15.27 11.07 -5.48
C GLY A 162 14.62 9.88 -6.15
N SER A 163 15.24 9.43 -7.22
CA SER A 163 14.85 8.24 -7.94
C SER A 163 16.05 7.36 -8.21
N THR A 164 15.85 6.08 -8.34
CA THR A 164 16.89 5.14 -8.72
C THR A 164 16.36 4.15 -9.74
N LEU A 165 17.22 3.75 -10.66
CA LEU A 165 16.94 2.71 -11.65
C LEU A 165 17.48 1.34 -11.20
N ARG A 166 18.08 1.26 -10.01
CA ARG A 166 18.68 0.02 -9.49
C ARG A 166 18.43 -0.10 -8.00
N LEU A 167 17.89 -1.24 -7.61
CA LEU A 167 17.62 -1.59 -6.22
C LEU A 167 18.35 -2.89 -5.88
N ILE A 168 18.78 -3.01 -4.63
CA ILE A 168 19.17 -4.30 -4.04
C ILE A 168 18.05 -4.65 -3.06
N ALA A 169 17.47 -5.83 -3.19
CA ALA A 169 16.34 -6.26 -2.40
C ALA A 169 16.45 -7.72 -1.99
N ARG A 170 15.83 -8.05 -0.86
CA ARG A 170 15.51 -9.45 -0.52
C ARG A 170 14.28 -9.84 -1.32
N PHE A 171 14.41 -10.85 -2.14
CA PHE A 171 13.36 -11.36 -3.01
C PHE A 171 13.00 -12.78 -2.61
N THR A 172 11.74 -13.02 -2.29
CA THR A 172 11.18 -14.35 -2.05
C THR A 172 10.38 -14.77 -3.27
N TYR A 173 10.77 -15.86 -3.91
CA TYR A 173 10.03 -16.39 -5.04
C TYR A 173 8.94 -17.34 -4.53
N LEU A 174 7.69 -16.93 -4.56
CA LEU A 174 6.57 -17.73 -4.07
C LEU A 174 6.25 -18.94 -4.97
N GLY A 175 6.65 -18.88 -6.24
CA GLY A 175 6.24 -19.87 -7.23
C GLY A 175 4.80 -19.61 -7.72
N ARG A 176 4.23 -20.63 -8.36
CA ARG A 176 2.84 -20.62 -8.80
C ARG A 176 2.16 -21.84 -8.20
N GLU A 177 1.13 -21.63 -7.41
CA GLU A 177 0.35 -22.69 -6.79
C GLU A 177 -0.29 -23.60 -7.85
N GLY A 178 -0.27 -24.91 -7.61
CA GLY A 178 -0.83 -25.91 -8.53
C GLY A 178 -0.08 -26.09 -9.85
N ALA A 179 1.02 -25.36 -10.08
CA ALA A 179 1.84 -25.51 -11.27
C ALA A 179 3.12 -26.32 -10.98
N LYS A 180 3.72 -26.90 -12.04
CA LYS A 180 5.06 -27.49 -11.91
C LYS A 180 6.04 -26.39 -11.43
N PRO A 181 6.88 -26.67 -10.42
CA PRO A 181 7.85 -25.70 -9.94
C PRO A 181 8.83 -25.33 -11.05
N VAL A 182 8.76 -24.08 -11.50
CA VAL A 182 9.69 -23.53 -12.49
C VAL A 182 10.65 -22.61 -11.74
N PRO A 183 11.97 -22.85 -11.80
CA PRO A 183 12.95 -21.98 -11.18
C PRO A 183 12.90 -20.57 -11.76
N PHE A 184 13.16 -19.56 -10.91
CA PHE A 184 13.21 -18.17 -11.32
C PHE A 184 14.59 -17.84 -11.87
N GLU A 185 14.64 -17.45 -13.14
CA GLU A 185 15.89 -17.19 -13.87
C GLU A 185 16.33 -15.73 -13.77
N SER A 186 17.65 -15.52 -13.84
CA SER A 186 18.22 -14.17 -13.91
C SER A 186 17.79 -13.45 -15.20
N GLY A 187 17.49 -12.16 -15.09
CA GLY A 187 17.01 -11.35 -16.21
C GLY A 187 15.50 -11.45 -16.47
N THR A 188 14.79 -12.24 -15.68
CA THR A 188 13.33 -12.35 -15.78
C THR A 188 12.67 -10.97 -15.64
N ARG A 189 11.76 -10.67 -16.57
CA ARG A 189 10.92 -9.47 -16.54
C ARG A 189 9.86 -9.58 -15.46
N VAL A 190 9.68 -8.50 -14.72
CA VAL A 190 8.67 -8.39 -13.65
C VAL A 190 8.01 -7.02 -13.66
N HIS A 191 6.80 -6.95 -13.17
CA HIS A 191 6.17 -5.71 -12.80
C HIS A 191 6.54 -5.39 -11.35
N VAL A 192 7.24 -4.29 -11.16
CA VAL A 192 7.67 -3.83 -9.82
C VAL A 192 6.66 -2.79 -9.34
N MET A 193 5.95 -3.13 -8.26
CA MET A 193 5.00 -2.23 -7.62
C MET A 193 5.69 -1.50 -6.47
N VAL A 194 5.77 -0.17 -6.54
CA VAL A 194 6.36 0.66 -5.49
C VAL A 194 5.43 1.82 -5.18
N GLY A 195 4.85 1.82 -3.98
CA GLY A 195 3.80 2.79 -3.64
C GLY A 195 2.62 2.66 -4.61
N THR A 196 2.39 3.71 -5.41
CA THR A 196 1.33 3.73 -6.43
C THR A 196 1.86 3.53 -7.86
N ALA A 197 3.19 3.44 -8.00
CA ALA A 197 3.84 3.22 -9.29
C ALA A 197 3.88 1.73 -9.66
N GLU A 198 3.72 1.47 -10.95
CA GLU A 198 3.99 0.17 -11.58
C GLU A 198 5.07 0.37 -12.63
N VAL A 199 6.22 -0.27 -12.44
CA VAL A 199 7.38 -0.12 -13.34
C VAL A 199 7.80 -1.48 -13.85
N LEU A 200 8.05 -1.58 -15.15
CA LEU A 200 8.67 -2.78 -15.72
C LEU A 200 10.14 -2.84 -15.33
N GLY A 201 10.53 -3.96 -14.72
CA GLY A 201 11.90 -4.19 -14.31
C GLY A 201 12.42 -5.58 -14.68
N ARG A 202 13.68 -5.82 -14.38
CA ARG A 202 14.32 -7.13 -14.47
C ARG A 202 14.98 -7.47 -13.15
N ILE A 203 14.76 -8.69 -12.70
CA ILE A 203 15.46 -9.22 -11.53
C ILE A 203 16.75 -9.89 -12.01
N MET A 204 17.88 -9.40 -11.50
CA MET A 204 19.19 -9.93 -11.78
C MET A 204 19.69 -10.68 -10.54
N LEU A 205 20.01 -11.96 -10.73
CA LEU A 205 20.62 -12.76 -9.67
C LEU A 205 22.09 -12.34 -9.52
N MET A 206 22.63 -12.43 -8.29
CA MET A 206 24.04 -12.14 -8.04
C MET A 206 24.93 -13.17 -8.77
N GLU A 207 26.13 -12.74 -9.15
CA GLU A 207 27.08 -13.59 -9.86
C GLU A 207 27.32 -14.93 -9.13
N GLY A 208 27.32 -16.03 -9.89
CA GLY A 208 27.51 -17.39 -9.37
C GLY A 208 26.26 -18.00 -8.72
N ALA A 209 25.15 -17.26 -8.60
CA ALA A 209 23.91 -17.80 -8.09
C ALA A 209 23.11 -18.48 -9.20
N GLY A 210 22.78 -19.76 -9.00
CA GLY A 210 21.82 -20.49 -9.86
C GLY A 210 20.41 -19.94 -9.74
N PRO A 211 19.44 -20.49 -10.50
CA PRO A 211 18.03 -20.12 -10.41
C PRO A 211 17.47 -20.20 -8.99
N ILE A 212 16.42 -19.42 -8.69
CA ILE A 212 15.76 -19.42 -7.38
C ILE A 212 14.58 -20.42 -7.42
N ALA A 213 14.55 -21.34 -6.47
CA ALA A 213 13.43 -22.27 -6.31
C ALA A 213 12.21 -21.61 -5.67
N PRO A 214 10.98 -22.10 -5.91
CA PRO A 214 9.80 -21.67 -5.17
C PRO A 214 10.01 -21.79 -3.65
N GLY A 215 9.59 -20.75 -2.91
CA GLY A 215 9.78 -20.62 -1.45
C GLY A 215 11.15 -20.06 -1.03
N GLU A 216 12.11 -20.00 -1.93
CA GLU A 216 13.46 -19.52 -1.62
C GLU A 216 13.54 -17.99 -1.58
N THR A 217 14.32 -17.47 -0.62
CA THR A 217 14.59 -16.03 -0.47
C THR A 217 16.06 -15.75 -0.77
N ARG A 218 16.33 -14.81 -1.68
CA ARG A 218 17.70 -14.36 -2.00
C ARG A 218 17.79 -12.84 -2.11
N THR A 219 19.01 -12.35 -1.97
CA THR A 219 19.34 -10.97 -2.33
C THR A 219 19.53 -10.88 -3.83
N VAL A 220 18.81 -9.94 -4.45
CA VAL A 220 18.83 -9.72 -5.90
C VAL A 220 19.03 -8.25 -6.22
N GLN A 221 19.49 -7.96 -7.44
CA GLN A 221 19.44 -6.62 -8.01
C GLN A 221 18.19 -6.50 -8.89
N ILE A 222 17.39 -5.46 -8.66
CA ILE A 222 16.27 -5.09 -9.55
C ILE A 222 16.73 -3.90 -10.39
N ARG A 223 16.59 -4.03 -11.70
CA ARG A 223 16.84 -2.95 -12.67
C ARG A 223 15.50 -2.50 -13.24
N LEU A 224 15.17 -1.24 -13.08
CA LEU A 224 13.97 -0.58 -13.57
C LEU A 224 14.20 0.07 -14.92
#